data_1194eeee85ccfbeec38a081d958737cd
#
_entry.id   1194eeee85ccfbeec38a081d958737cd
#
_cell.length_a   1.000
_cell.length_b   1.000
_cell.length_c   1.000
_cell.angle_alpha   90.00
_cell.angle_beta   90.00
_cell.angle_gamma   90.00
#
_symmetry.space_group_name_H-M   'P 1'
#
loop_
_entity.id
_entity.type
_entity.pdbx_description
1 polymer ?
#
loop_
_entity_poly.entity_id
_entity_poly.type
_entity_poly.pdbx_seq_one_letter_code
_entity_poly.pdbx_strand_id
1 'polypeptide(L)'
;MSIKILPPEISNQIAAGEVVERPASVVKECVENSLDAGAKNIEVYLNGGGKKFIKIVDDGVGMTAEDLPKAVLRHATSKISKTEDLFHLQQYGFRGEALAAVSSVSDFALSSRTADVNEASLLKGIAGVFEGVVSSAGNEGTTITIKNLFKPVPARLEYLKSDEAEYRACIKEINGFALGNPGVSFQVYKDDKLAIDYTATTDEDRVRQVLKKTAEGLCAVEYKSPNLEITGFTSKPGLGLSNKNQQHLLLNGRRIEDHRLAYAVREAYVQSAGIEKHLFPAFVLHLKIDPILVDVNVHPRKLEVKFAEPGEVFGSVKMAATRALEKVSYASPIHSNQTSNSFGPSTPSFQSNAARPTYPQVQAGNHFNQRLASTTTLPSFTKRNQNYKPENIVPNQDSFTATSDSEIRLIGQADNKYIVAQNESGIYFFDQHALHERQRFEIFWQEYKAARLTTQ
;
A
#
# COMPACT_ATOMS: atom_id res chain seq x y z
N MET A 1 -18.16 -40.88 22.37
CA MET A 1 -16.78 -40.64 21.86
C MET A 1 -15.88 -40.31 23.05
N SER A 2 -14.71 -40.90 23.14
CA SER A 2 -13.73 -40.60 24.24
C SER A 2 -12.79 -39.47 23.76
N ILE A 3 -12.52 -38.51 24.63
CA ILE A 3 -11.51 -37.47 24.43
C ILE A 3 -10.13 -38.13 24.53
N LYS A 4 -9.24 -37.85 23.56
CA LYS A 4 -7.86 -38.33 23.54
C LYS A 4 -6.89 -37.15 23.43
N ILE A 5 -5.74 -37.25 24.11
CA ILE A 5 -4.64 -36.32 23.92
C ILE A 5 -3.99 -36.64 22.57
N LEU A 6 -3.82 -35.66 21.73
CA LEU A 6 -3.14 -35.82 20.43
C LEU A 6 -1.63 -36.01 20.62
N PRO A 7 -0.99 -36.86 19.80
CA PRO A 7 0.46 -36.89 19.72
C PRO A 7 1.05 -35.49 19.43
N PRO A 8 2.23 -35.16 19.98
CA PRO A 8 2.87 -33.86 19.82
C PRO A 8 3.05 -33.46 18.35
N GLU A 9 3.36 -34.40 17.46
CA GLU A 9 3.53 -34.16 16.02
C GLU A 9 2.24 -33.66 15.38
N ILE A 10 1.10 -34.31 15.64
CA ILE A 10 -0.20 -33.90 15.13
C ILE A 10 -0.62 -32.54 15.72
N SER A 11 -0.43 -32.37 17.02
CA SER A 11 -0.72 -31.10 17.69
C SER A 11 0.10 -29.94 17.10
N ASN A 12 1.40 -30.18 16.83
CA ASN A 12 2.28 -29.20 16.19
C ASN A 12 1.85 -28.86 14.76
N GLN A 13 1.44 -29.86 13.97
CA GLN A 13 0.94 -29.62 12.61
C GLN A 13 -0.39 -28.85 12.57
N ILE A 14 -1.29 -29.07 13.53
CA ILE A 14 -2.54 -28.31 13.68
C ILE A 14 -2.22 -26.86 14.03
N ALA A 15 -1.41 -26.63 15.06
CA ALA A 15 -1.03 -25.30 15.50
C ALA A 15 -0.16 -24.55 14.46
N ALA A 16 0.67 -25.26 13.69
CA ALA A 16 1.39 -24.68 12.57
C ALA A 16 0.43 -24.06 11.53
N GLY A 17 -0.84 -24.52 11.47
CA GLY A 17 -1.83 -23.97 10.59
C GLY A 17 -2.28 -22.56 10.89
N GLU A 18 -2.18 -22.17 12.13
CA GLU A 18 -2.54 -20.81 12.57
C GLU A 18 -1.41 -19.81 12.30
N VAL A 19 -0.16 -20.28 12.24
CA VAL A 19 1.04 -19.45 12.06
C VAL A 19 1.51 -19.44 10.60
N VAL A 20 1.56 -20.62 9.96
CA VAL A 20 2.10 -20.82 8.61
C VAL A 20 1.00 -21.24 7.67
N GLU A 21 0.43 -20.30 6.93
CA GLU A 21 -0.64 -20.56 5.95
C GLU A 21 -0.09 -20.73 4.52
N ARG A 22 1.03 -20.09 4.20
CA ARG A 22 1.60 -20.00 2.86
C ARG A 22 3.09 -19.61 2.89
N PRO A 23 3.84 -19.73 1.75
CA PRO A 23 5.25 -19.33 1.69
C PRO A 23 5.51 -17.91 2.20
N ALA A 24 4.65 -16.95 1.89
CA ALA A 24 4.78 -15.57 2.37
C ALA A 24 4.76 -15.45 3.91
N SER A 25 4.02 -16.33 4.61
CA SER A 25 4.03 -16.34 6.08
C SER A 25 5.40 -16.81 6.62
N VAL A 26 6.01 -17.80 5.96
CA VAL A 26 7.35 -18.28 6.31
C VAL A 26 8.39 -17.17 6.11
N VAL A 27 8.38 -16.53 4.92
CA VAL A 27 9.30 -15.42 4.62
C VAL A 27 9.13 -14.30 5.63
N LYS A 28 7.88 -13.93 5.95
CA LYS A 28 7.59 -12.90 6.94
C LYS A 28 8.22 -13.20 8.29
N GLU A 29 7.94 -14.35 8.88
CA GLU A 29 8.43 -14.70 10.22
C GLU A 29 9.97 -14.83 10.26
N CYS A 30 10.60 -15.40 9.21
CA CYS A 30 12.05 -15.52 9.15
C CYS A 30 12.73 -14.15 8.98
N VAL A 31 12.22 -13.27 8.11
CA VAL A 31 12.76 -11.92 7.94
C VAL A 31 12.55 -11.07 9.20
N GLU A 32 11.41 -11.19 9.89
CA GLU A 32 11.19 -10.56 11.21
C GLU A 32 12.28 -11.01 12.21
N ASN A 33 12.64 -12.30 12.23
CA ASN A 33 13.70 -12.80 13.10
C ASN A 33 15.08 -12.24 12.72
N SER A 34 15.39 -12.15 11.42
CA SER A 34 16.64 -11.55 10.94
C SER A 34 16.76 -10.07 11.33
N LEU A 35 15.67 -9.29 11.18
CA LEU A 35 15.63 -7.89 11.61
C LEU A 35 15.79 -7.74 13.13
N ASP A 36 15.11 -8.58 13.91
CA ASP A 36 15.24 -8.61 15.38
C ASP A 36 16.65 -9.02 15.84
N ALA A 37 17.37 -9.82 15.02
CA ALA A 37 18.79 -10.16 15.25
C ALA A 37 19.75 -9.04 14.82
N GLY A 38 19.24 -7.89 14.36
CA GLY A 38 20.04 -6.73 13.97
C GLY A 38 20.72 -6.84 12.61
N ALA A 39 20.27 -7.75 11.75
CA ALA A 39 20.82 -7.94 10.40
C ALA A 39 20.85 -6.65 9.59
N LYS A 40 21.91 -6.46 8.81
CA LYS A 40 22.09 -5.38 7.86
C LYS A 40 21.95 -5.85 6.42
N ASN A 41 22.15 -7.12 6.16
CA ASN A 41 22.02 -7.74 4.86
C ASN A 41 21.16 -8.99 4.99
N ILE A 42 20.09 -9.07 4.20
CA ILE A 42 19.16 -10.19 4.20
C ILE A 42 18.97 -10.66 2.75
N GLU A 43 19.32 -11.94 2.52
CA GLU A 43 19.11 -12.61 1.23
C GLU A 43 17.96 -13.60 1.32
N VAL A 44 17.06 -13.59 0.35
CA VAL A 44 15.90 -14.48 0.27
C VAL A 44 15.90 -15.21 -1.06
N TYR A 45 15.96 -16.53 -1.02
CA TYR A 45 15.92 -17.41 -2.19
C TYR A 45 14.58 -18.13 -2.24
N LEU A 46 13.89 -18.07 -3.39
CA LEU A 46 12.56 -18.61 -3.60
C LEU A 46 12.48 -19.43 -4.89
N ASN A 47 12.30 -20.76 -4.80
CA ASN A 47 12.05 -21.60 -5.96
C ASN A 47 10.63 -22.17 -5.93
N GLY A 48 9.97 -22.19 -7.09
CA GLY A 48 8.57 -22.61 -7.21
C GLY A 48 7.63 -21.76 -6.34
N GLY A 49 7.87 -20.42 -6.28
CA GLY A 49 7.08 -19.51 -5.46
C GLY A 49 7.28 -19.69 -3.94
N GLY A 50 8.33 -20.37 -3.52
CA GLY A 50 8.60 -20.71 -2.12
C GLY A 50 7.97 -22.03 -1.65
N LYS A 51 7.23 -22.74 -2.50
CA LYS A 51 6.66 -24.07 -2.19
C LYS A 51 7.72 -25.15 -2.17
N LYS A 52 8.65 -25.11 -3.12
CA LYS A 52 9.74 -26.10 -3.26
C LYS A 52 10.91 -25.79 -2.38
N PHE A 53 11.30 -24.51 -2.33
CA PHE A 53 12.48 -24.06 -1.63
C PHE A 53 12.36 -22.61 -1.18
N ILE A 54 12.70 -22.37 0.10
CA ILE A 54 12.93 -21.06 0.70
C ILE A 54 14.26 -21.13 1.41
N LYS A 55 15.14 -20.18 1.17
CA LYS A 55 16.36 -19.98 1.97
C LYS A 55 16.45 -18.51 2.35
N ILE A 56 16.66 -18.24 3.62
CA ILE A 56 16.91 -16.89 4.13
C ILE A 56 18.29 -16.90 4.78
N VAL A 57 19.12 -15.92 4.41
CA VAL A 57 20.46 -15.72 4.95
C VAL A 57 20.50 -14.31 5.52
N ASP A 58 20.98 -14.18 6.74
CA ASP A 58 21.19 -12.90 7.40
C ASP A 58 22.59 -12.85 8.07
N ASP A 59 23.06 -11.64 8.27
CA ASP A 59 24.28 -11.30 8.98
C ASP A 59 24.02 -10.76 10.40
N GLY A 60 22.93 -11.19 11.03
CA GLY A 60 22.60 -10.82 12.40
C GLY A 60 23.55 -11.46 13.44
N VAL A 61 23.27 -11.27 14.73
CA VAL A 61 24.12 -11.74 15.84
C VAL A 61 24.27 -13.27 15.91
N GLY A 62 23.46 -14.02 15.18
CA GLY A 62 23.50 -15.49 15.19
C GLY A 62 22.98 -16.12 16.48
N MET A 63 23.17 -17.46 16.58
CA MET A 63 22.77 -18.28 17.71
C MET A 63 23.90 -19.25 18.07
N THR A 64 24.00 -19.59 19.37
CA THR A 64 24.94 -20.59 19.85
C THR A 64 24.49 -22.01 19.51
N ALA A 65 25.42 -23.00 19.55
CA ALA A 65 25.08 -24.40 19.35
C ALA A 65 24.03 -24.93 20.34
N GLU A 66 24.04 -24.40 21.57
CA GLU A 66 23.08 -24.76 22.62
C GLU A 66 21.69 -24.19 22.42
N ASP A 67 21.59 -23.08 21.71
CA ASP A 67 20.30 -22.37 21.44
C ASP A 67 19.61 -22.87 20.17
N LEU A 68 20.33 -23.46 19.20
CA LEU A 68 19.75 -24.01 17.99
C LEU A 68 18.60 -25.01 18.25
N PRO A 69 18.74 -26.01 19.13
CA PRO A 69 17.62 -26.90 19.43
C PRO A 69 16.47 -26.21 20.15
N LYS A 70 16.76 -25.19 20.98
CA LYS A 70 15.71 -24.40 21.66
C LYS A 70 14.93 -23.54 20.70
N ALA A 71 15.59 -23.00 19.68
CA ALA A 71 14.95 -22.11 18.68
C ALA A 71 13.79 -22.76 17.90
N VAL A 72 13.78 -24.09 17.81
CA VAL A 72 12.72 -24.86 17.14
C VAL A 72 11.71 -25.48 18.11
N LEU A 73 11.83 -25.20 19.44
CA LEU A 73 10.82 -25.56 20.43
C LEU A 73 9.70 -24.51 20.49
N ARG A 74 8.51 -24.98 20.80
CA ARG A 74 7.37 -24.09 21.03
C ARG A 74 7.54 -23.32 22.33
N HIS A 75 7.10 -22.05 22.31
CA HIS A 75 7.17 -21.14 23.47
C HIS A 75 8.59 -20.83 23.94
N ALA A 76 9.61 -21.10 23.10
CA ALA A 76 10.98 -20.70 23.35
C ALA A 76 11.26 -19.36 22.64
N THR A 77 11.59 -18.32 23.39
CA THR A 77 11.90 -16.99 22.89
C THR A 77 12.95 -16.31 23.78
N SER A 78 13.83 -15.53 23.13
CA SER A 78 14.77 -14.64 23.81
C SER A 78 14.23 -13.20 23.98
N LYS A 79 13.01 -12.95 23.49
CA LYS A 79 12.52 -11.58 23.24
C LYS A 79 11.64 -11.02 24.35
N ILE A 80 11.00 -11.88 25.14
CA ILE A 80 10.16 -11.52 26.29
C ILE A 80 10.48 -12.43 27.46
N SER A 81 10.47 -11.89 28.67
CA SER A 81 10.68 -12.63 29.89
C SER A 81 9.63 -12.33 30.97
N LYS A 82 8.93 -11.20 30.86
CA LYS A 82 7.94 -10.71 31.82
C LYS A 82 6.67 -10.30 31.11
N THR A 83 5.54 -10.25 31.84
CA THR A 83 4.24 -9.84 31.31
C THR A 83 4.27 -8.37 30.83
N GLU A 84 5.06 -7.51 31.51
CA GLU A 84 5.20 -6.11 31.14
C GLU A 84 5.81 -5.93 29.75
N ASP A 85 6.69 -6.84 29.30
CA ASP A 85 7.34 -6.81 27.99
C ASP A 85 6.28 -6.87 26.85
N LEU A 86 5.11 -7.48 27.13
CA LEU A 86 4.02 -7.58 26.13
C LEU A 86 3.39 -6.21 25.78
N PHE A 87 3.50 -5.22 26.67
CA PHE A 87 2.95 -3.88 26.45
C PHE A 87 3.96 -2.93 25.78
N HIS A 88 5.24 -3.33 25.69
CA HIS A 88 6.32 -2.52 25.12
C HIS A 88 7.04 -3.21 23.96
N LEU A 89 6.30 -3.95 23.11
CA LEU A 89 6.83 -4.71 22.01
C LEU A 89 7.49 -3.79 20.95
N GLN A 90 8.83 -3.65 21.04
CA GLN A 90 9.63 -2.99 20.01
C GLN A 90 10.09 -3.98 18.92
N GLN A 91 10.14 -5.28 19.23
CA GLN A 91 10.58 -6.35 18.34
C GLN A 91 9.42 -6.89 17.51
N TYR A 92 9.73 -7.37 16.30
CA TYR A 92 8.75 -7.94 15.38
C TYR A 92 8.12 -9.24 15.91
N GLY A 93 8.91 -10.16 16.46
CA GLY A 93 8.48 -11.45 16.97
C GLY A 93 8.53 -11.53 18.51
N PHE A 94 7.61 -12.30 19.14
CA PHE A 94 7.60 -12.52 20.60
C PHE A 94 7.02 -13.87 21.04
N ARG A 95 6.31 -14.59 20.15
CA ARG A 95 5.55 -15.80 20.53
C ARG A 95 6.38 -17.06 20.67
N GLY A 96 7.61 -17.14 20.10
CA GLY A 96 8.44 -18.32 20.13
C GLY A 96 7.82 -19.55 19.45
N GLU A 97 7.04 -19.36 18.40
CA GLU A 97 6.31 -20.45 17.73
C GLU A 97 6.64 -20.58 16.23
N ALA A 98 7.22 -19.55 15.61
CA ALA A 98 7.36 -19.48 14.16
C ALA A 98 8.27 -20.60 13.60
N LEU A 99 9.48 -20.76 14.13
CA LEU A 99 10.42 -21.78 13.66
C LEU A 99 9.92 -23.21 13.97
N ALA A 100 9.30 -23.41 15.14
CA ALA A 100 8.65 -24.67 15.49
C ALA A 100 7.52 -25.03 14.51
N ALA A 101 6.69 -24.05 14.14
CA ALA A 101 5.61 -24.24 13.19
C ALA A 101 6.13 -24.54 11.77
N VAL A 102 7.12 -23.77 11.28
CA VAL A 102 7.72 -23.98 9.96
C VAL A 102 8.39 -25.36 9.87
N SER A 103 9.18 -25.74 10.86
CA SER A 103 9.90 -27.03 10.87
C SER A 103 8.97 -28.23 10.92
N SER A 104 7.80 -28.12 11.58
CA SER A 104 6.82 -29.21 11.66
C SER A 104 6.11 -29.54 10.33
N VAL A 105 6.16 -28.64 9.35
CA VAL A 105 5.47 -28.79 8.05
C VAL A 105 6.43 -28.78 6.86
N SER A 106 7.72 -29.00 7.07
CA SER A 106 8.74 -28.93 6.00
C SER A 106 9.95 -29.80 6.28
N ASP A 107 10.83 -29.95 5.29
CA ASP A 107 12.20 -30.36 5.47
C ASP A 107 13.01 -29.10 5.85
N PHE A 108 13.58 -29.06 7.06
CA PHE A 108 14.11 -27.85 7.68
C PHE A 108 15.61 -27.99 8.01
N ALA A 109 16.37 -26.93 7.78
CA ALA A 109 17.73 -26.81 8.25
C ALA A 109 18.00 -25.39 8.76
N LEU A 110 18.63 -25.29 9.92
CA LEU A 110 19.01 -24.06 10.58
C LEU A 110 20.52 -24.09 10.86
N SER A 111 21.26 -23.21 10.21
CA SER A 111 22.69 -23.01 10.43
C SER A 111 22.91 -21.62 11.02
N SER A 112 23.69 -21.53 12.09
CA SER A 112 23.98 -20.23 12.70
C SER A 112 25.36 -20.19 13.33
N ARG A 113 25.95 -18.99 13.36
CA ARG A 113 27.25 -18.71 13.96
C ARG A 113 27.23 -17.32 14.60
N THR A 114 27.73 -17.26 15.84
CA THR A 114 27.96 -15.96 16.53
C THR A 114 29.38 -15.47 16.21
N ALA A 115 29.64 -14.17 16.43
CA ALA A 115 30.93 -13.55 16.10
C ALA A 115 32.14 -14.15 16.87
N ASP A 116 31.90 -14.70 18.05
CA ASP A 116 32.92 -15.22 18.98
C ASP A 116 33.40 -16.65 18.68
N VAL A 117 32.76 -17.35 17.71
CA VAL A 117 33.14 -18.71 17.29
C VAL A 117 33.50 -18.74 15.81
N ASN A 118 34.41 -19.68 15.45
CA ASN A 118 34.89 -19.82 14.08
C ASN A 118 34.05 -20.78 13.21
N GLU A 119 33.31 -21.69 13.82
CA GLU A 119 32.52 -22.70 13.13
C GLU A 119 31.03 -22.48 13.38
N ALA A 120 30.25 -22.64 12.34
CA ALA A 120 28.79 -22.59 12.44
C ALA A 120 28.26 -23.92 12.99
N SER A 121 27.14 -23.86 13.67
CA SER A 121 26.38 -25.02 14.11
C SER A 121 25.18 -25.22 13.18
N LEU A 122 24.88 -26.49 12.86
CA LEU A 122 23.81 -26.87 11.93
C LEU A 122 22.87 -27.86 12.62
N LEU A 123 21.58 -27.54 12.62
CA LEU A 123 20.48 -28.41 13.04
C LEU A 123 19.62 -28.74 11.80
N LYS A 124 19.37 -30.02 11.53
CA LYS A 124 18.49 -30.51 10.49
C LYS A 124 17.31 -31.27 11.04
N GLY A 125 16.21 -31.26 10.32
CA GLY A 125 15.03 -32.04 10.70
C GLY A 125 14.03 -32.16 9.58
N ILE A 126 13.12 -33.10 9.69
CA ILE A 126 12.01 -33.35 8.78
C ILE A 126 10.72 -33.42 9.57
N ALA A 127 9.70 -32.65 9.22
CA ALA A 127 8.39 -32.67 9.88
C ALA A 127 8.46 -32.53 11.43
N GLY A 128 9.41 -31.72 11.92
CA GLY A 128 9.57 -31.45 13.35
C GLY A 128 10.41 -32.50 14.10
N VAL A 129 10.93 -33.53 13.44
CA VAL A 129 11.87 -34.49 14.01
C VAL A 129 13.29 -34.06 13.63
N PHE A 130 14.12 -33.76 14.62
CA PHE A 130 15.44 -33.20 14.43
C PHE A 130 16.56 -34.23 14.68
N GLU A 131 17.63 -34.06 13.91
CA GLU A 131 18.92 -34.70 14.17
C GLU A 131 19.70 -33.93 15.26
N GLY A 132 20.80 -34.46 15.70
CA GLY A 132 21.71 -33.74 16.61
C GLY A 132 22.35 -32.51 15.92
N VAL A 133 22.78 -31.53 16.73
CA VAL A 133 23.55 -30.40 16.23
C VAL A 133 24.93 -30.86 15.79
N VAL A 134 25.37 -30.48 14.63
CA VAL A 134 26.68 -30.77 14.06
C VAL A 134 27.42 -29.49 13.70
N SER A 135 28.76 -29.54 13.72
CA SER A 135 29.58 -28.44 13.21
C SER A 135 29.45 -28.32 11.68
N SER A 136 29.47 -27.12 11.16
CA SER A 136 29.39 -26.84 9.73
C SER A 136 30.18 -25.56 9.35
N ALA A 137 30.47 -25.42 8.08
CA ALA A 137 30.93 -24.12 7.56
C ALA A 137 29.77 -23.13 7.47
N GLY A 138 29.99 -21.89 7.84
CA GLY A 138 29.00 -20.83 7.74
C GLY A 138 29.56 -19.48 8.15
N ASN A 139 28.96 -18.41 7.58
CA ASN A 139 29.28 -17.04 7.95
C ASN A 139 28.60 -16.70 9.30
N GLU A 140 29.02 -15.58 9.89
CA GLU A 140 28.30 -14.96 11.00
C GLU A 140 26.86 -14.66 10.60
N GLY A 141 25.92 -14.83 11.56
CA GLY A 141 24.50 -14.69 11.33
C GLY A 141 23.75 -16.01 11.26
N THR A 142 22.64 -16.03 10.53
CA THR A 142 21.76 -17.19 10.46
C THR A 142 21.38 -17.53 9.03
N THR A 143 21.36 -18.83 8.73
CA THR A 143 20.82 -19.36 7.47
C THR A 143 19.72 -20.35 7.78
N ILE A 144 18.51 -20.04 7.32
CA ILE A 144 17.34 -20.93 7.41
C ILE A 144 17.06 -21.50 6.03
N THR A 145 16.98 -22.82 5.90
CA THR A 145 16.63 -23.50 4.64
C THR A 145 15.39 -24.36 4.86
N ILE A 146 14.38 -24.15 4.06
CA ILE A 146 13.09 -24.84 4.09
C ILE A 146 12.85 -25.44 2.72
N LYS A 147 12.62 -26.76 2.66
CA LYS A 147 12.30 -27.49 1.44
C LYS A 147 10.96 -28.18 1.60
N ASN A 148 10.27 -28.38 0.47
CA ASN A 148 9.04 -29.17 0.40
C ASN A 148 7.99 -28.72 1.42
N LEU A 149 7.72 -27.41 1.48
CA LEU A 149 6.75 -26.82 2.40
C LEU A 149 5.38 -27.49 2.22
N PHE A 150 4.76 -27.89 3.33
CA PHE A 150 3.50 -28.63 3.44
C PHE A 150 3.51 -30.06 2.88
N LYS A 151 4.65 -30.65 2.53
CA LYS A 151 4.72 -32.05 2.14
C LYS A 151 4.14 -32.99 3.21
N PRO A 152 4.34 -32.78 4.52
CA PRO A 152 3.71 -33.58 5.59
C PRO A 152 2.19 -33.36 5.70
N VAL A 153 1.64 -32.31 5.08
CA VAL A 153 0.21 -31.94 5.16
C VAL A 153 -0.34 -31.68 3.75
N PRO A 154 -0.54 -32.73 2.92
CA PRO A 154 -0.87 -32.57 1.50
C PRO A 154 -2.10 -31.71 1.22
N ALA A 155 -3.13 -31.81 2.06
CA ALA A 155 -4.34 -30.97 1.94
C ALA A 155 -4.03 -29.47 1.93
N ARG A 156 -3.00 -29.01 2.64
CA ARG A 156 -2.58 -27.60 2.61
C ARG A 156 -1.83 -27.22 1.34
N LEU A 157 -1.04 -28.15 0.81
CA LEU A 157 -0.33 -27.93 -0.45
C LEU A 157 -1.30 -27.68 -1.61
N GLU A 158 -2.44 -28.36 -1.63
CA GLU A 158 -3.50 -28.20 -2.65
C GLU A 158 -4.20 -26.83 -2.59
N TYR A 159 -4.27 -26.21 -1.41
CA TYR A 159 -4.86 -24.87 -1.26
C TYR A 159 -3.92 -23.73 -1.68
N LEU A 160 -2.64 -23.99 -1.93
CA LEU A 160 -1.71 -22.97 -2.39
C LEU A 160 -2.04 -22.55 -3.83
N LYS A 161 -1.88 -21.26 -4.08
CA LYS A 161 -2.07 -20.69 -5.43
C LYS A 161 -0.91 -21.08 -6.35
N SER A 162 -0.94 -20.57 -7.59
CA SER A 162 0.16 -20.77 -8.54
C SER A 162 1.50 -20.24 -7.99
N ASP A 163 2.62 -20.78 -8.46
CA ASP A 163 3.97 -20.38 -8.03
C ASP A 163 4.19 -18.87 -8.15
N GLU A 164 3.68 -18.29 -9.25
CA GLU A 164 3.76 -16.85 -9.48
C GLU A 164 2.92 -16.02 -8.50
N ALA A 165 1.77 -16.53 -8.08
CA ALA A 165 0.93 -15.85 -7.10
C ALA A 165 1.53 -15.94 -5.68
N GLU A 166 2.16 -17.07 -5.32
CA GLU A 166 2.87 -17.23 -4.05
C GLU A 166 4.14 -16.37 -4.03
N TYR A 167 4.90 -16.35 -5.13
CA TYR A 167 6.06 -15.46 -5.28
C TYR A 167 5.67 -13.99 -5.05
N ARG A 168 4.63 -13.51 -5.74
CA ARG A 168 4.14 -12.12 -5.56
C ARG A 168 3.73 -11.82 -4.12
N ALA A 169 3.17 -12.80 -3.42
CA ALA A 169 2.84 -12.62 -2.01
C ALA A 169 4.10 -12.49 -1.13
N CYS A 170 5.15 -13.28 -1.40
CA CYS A 170 6.44 -13.14 -0.71
C CYS A 170 7.07 -11.76 -0.97
N ILE A 171 7.07 -11.30 -2.23
CA ILE A 171 7.60 -9.98 -2.58
C ILE A 171 6.83 -8.85 -1.90
N LYS A 172 5.51 -8.97 -1.74
CA LYS A 172 4.71 -7.98 -1.02
C LYS A 172 5.16 -7.82 0.44
N GLU A 173 5.50 -8.93 1.12
CA GLU A 173 6.04 -8.87 2.48
C GLU A 173 7.45 -8.25 2.50
N ILE A 174 8.34 -8.69 1.60
CA ILE A 174 9.71 -8.16 1.51
C ILE A 174 9.70 -6.65 1.20
N ASN A 175 8.85 -6.19 0.29
CA ASN A 175 8.68 -4.75 0.02
C ASN A 175 8.25 -3.98 1.28
N GLY A 176 7.35 -4.55 2.07
CA GLY A 176 6.93 -3.95 3.33
C GLY A 176 8.09 -3.82 4.33
N PHE A 177 8.91 -4.87 4.49
CA PHE A 177 10.09 -4.82 5.34
C PHE A 177 11.14 -3.85 4.83
N ALA A 178 11.40 -3.84 3.53
CA ALA A 178 12.35 -2.94 2.91
C ALA A 178 11.96 -1.47 3.12
N LEU A 179 10.67 -1.13 2.96
CA LEU A 179 10.14 0.21 3.21
C LEU A 179 10.18 0.60 4.69
N GLY A 180 9.99 -0.35 5.60
CA GLY A 180 10.08 -0.10 7.05
C GLY A 180 11.51 -0.06 7.61
N ASN A 181 12.50 -0.56 6.84
CA ASN A 181 13.89 -0.68 7.27
C ASN A 181 14.85 -0.23 6.15
N PRO A 182 14.89 1.06 5.79
CA PRO A 182 15.70 1.55 4.68
C PRO A 182 17.21 1.34 4.89
N GLY A 183 17.68 1.29 6.13
CA GLY A 183 19.07 1.00 6.48
C GLY A 183 19.50 -0.47 6.36
N VAL A 184 18.61 -1.37 5.89
CA VAL A 184 18.88 -2.79 5.69
C VAL A 184 18.85 -3.11 4.20
N SER A 185 19.82 -3.89 3.70
CA SER A 185 19.86 -4.38 2.33
C SER A 185 19.04 -5.65 2.19
N PHE A 186 18.27 -5.76 1.08
CA PHE A 186 17.47 -6.95 0.77
C PHE A 186 17.79 -7.43 -0.64
N GLN A 187 18.22 -8.67 -0.78
CA GLN A 187 18.39 -9.34 -2.07
C GLN A 187 17.39 -10.50 -2.20
N VAL A 188 16.71 -10.58 -3.33
CA VAL A 188 15.76 -11.68 -3.59
C VAL A 188 16.13 -12.40 -4.87
N TYR A 189 16.29 -13.70 -4.75
CA TYR A 189 16.57 -14.60 -5.86
C TYR A 189 15.30 -15.42 -6.18
N LYS A 190 14.88 -15.37 -7.45
CA LYS A 190 13.78 -16.17 -7.99
C LYS A 190 14.37 -17.24 -8.89
N ASP A 191 14.16 -18.52 -8.56
CA ASP A 191 14.65 -19.65 -9.33
C ASP A 191 16.15 -19.44 -9.70
N ASP A 192 16.95 -19.17 -8.67
CA ASP A 192 18.41 -18.92 -8.69
C ASP A 192 18.89 -17.66 -9.43
N LYS A 193 17.97 -16.78 -9.87
CA LYS A 193 18.30 -15.50 -10.51
C LYS A 193 17.97 -14.33 -9.60
N LEU A 194 18.90 -13.38 -9.50
CA LEU A 194 18.66 -12.13 -8.76
C LEU A 194 17.51 -11.36 -9.41
N ALA A 195 16.42 -11.18 -8.65
CA ALA A 195 15.20 -10.51 -9.10
C ALA A 195 15.01 -9.13 -8.45
N ILE A 196 15.49 -8.97 -7.21
CA ILE A 196 15.41 -7.72 -6.46
C ILE A 196 16.75 -7.51 -5.76
N ASP A 197 17.24 -6.28 -5.82
CA ASP A 197 18.42 -5.80 -5.09
C ASP A 197 18.10 -4.41 -4.52
N TYR A 198 17.81 -4.39 -3.22
CA TYR A 198 17.56 -3.16 -2.46
C TYR A 198 18.75 -2.90 -1.54
N THR A 199 19.60 -1.96 -1.92
CA THR A 199 20.75 -1.55 -1.09
C THR A 199 20.29 -0.66 0.08
N ALA A 200 21.00 -0.70 1.20
CA ALA A 200 20.78 0.20 2.32
C ALA A 200 20.85 1.67 1.89
N THR A 201 19.89 2.48 2.29
CA THR A 201 19.73 3.86 1.80
C THR A 201 18.81 4.70 2.71
N THR A 202 18.40 5.86 2.24
CA THR A 202 17.40 6.73 2.89
C THR A 202 15.96 6.26 2.61
N ASP A 203 15.00 6.79 3.39
CA ASP A 203 13.55 6.50 3.16
C ASP A 203 13.12 6.84 1.73
N GLU A 204 13.52 8.02 1.22
CA GLU A 204 13.14 8.49 -0.11
C GLU A 204 13.70 7.58 -1.22
N ASP A 205 14.99 7.24 -1.15
CA ASP A 205 15.61 6.37 -2.16
C ASP A 205 15.09 4.94 -2.06
N ARG A 206 14.75 4.46 -0.84
CA ARG A 206 14.08 3.17 -0.66
C ARG A 206 12.72 3.15 -1.34
N VAL A 207 11.92 4.20 -1.23
CA VAL A 207 10.65 4.33 -1.96
C VAL A 207 10.89 4.28 -3.47
N ARG A 208 11.95 4.93 -3.98
CA ARG A 208 12.34 4.83 -5.40
C ARG A 208 12.72 3.41 -5.82
N GLN A 209 13.50 2.70 -5.00
CA GLN A 209 13.87 1.31 -5.26
C GLN A 209 12.65 0.38 -5.35
N VAL A 210 11.67 0.54 -4.43
CA VAL A 210 10.50 -0.35 -4.34
C VAL A 210 9.41 0.02 -5.36
N LEU A 211 9.06 1.30 -5.48
CA LEU A 211 7.96 1.76 -6.34
C LEU A 211 8.42 2.06 -7.78
N LYS A 212 9.74 2.10 -8.04
CA LYS A 212 10.34 2.29 -9.37
C LYS A 212 9.75 3.53 -10.08
N LYS A 213 9.26 3.38 -11.30
CA LYS A 213 8.69 4.48 -12.11
C LYS A 213 7.56 5.24 -11.41
N THR A 214 6.78 4.59 -10.57
CA THR A 214 5.70 5.26 -9.82
C THR A 214 6.24 6.31 -8.85
N ALA A 215 7.45 6.11 -8.33
CA ALA A 215 8.07 7.04 -7.37
C ALA A 215 8.28 8.45 -7.96
N GLU A 216 8.49 8.61 -9.27
CA GLU A 216 8.65 9.91 -9.95
C GLU A 216 7.39 10.79 -9.85
N GLY A 217 6.23 10.16 -9.76
CA GLY A 217 4.93 10.82 -9.63
C GLY A 217 4.45 10.98 -8.19
N LEU A 218 5.32 10.84 -7.18
CA LEU A 218 4.95 11.02 -5.78
C LEU A 218 5.30 12.43 -5.27
N CYS A 219 4.62 12.85 -4.22
CA CYS A 219 4.94 14.03 -3.42
C CYS A 219 5.07 13.64 -1.93
N ALA A 220 5.87 14.41 -1.20
CA ALA A 220 6.10 14.17 0.22
C ALA A 220 4.85 14.45 1.05
N VAL A 221 4.65 13.64 2.08
CA VAL A 221 3.61 13.77 3.08
C VAL A 221 4.27 14.01 4.43
N GLU A 222 3.89 15.07 5.11
CA GLU A 222 4.31 15.38 6.46
C GLU A 222 3.12 15.92 7.26
N TYR A 223 2.85 15.31 8.39
CA TYR A 223 1.80 15.74 9.31
C TYR A 223 2.16 15.34 10.72
N LYS A 224 1.91 16.24 11.67
CA LYS A 224 2.16 15.99 13.07
C LYS A 224 0.98 16.47 13.91
N SER A 225 0.52 15.59 14.81
CA SER A 225 -0.41 15.88 15.90
C SER A 225 0.22 15.48 17.25
N PRO A 226 -0.40 15.76 18.38
CA PRO A 226 0.18 15.41 19.68
C PRO A 226 0.52 13.92 19.84
N ASN A 227 -0.31 13.03 19.28
CA ASN A 227 -0.23 11.58 19.47
C ASN A 227 0.25 10.81 18.23
N LEU A 228 0.37 11.48 17.06
CA LEU A 228 0.63 10.82 15.79
C LEU A 228 1.50 11.69 14.89
N GLU A 229 2.57 11.12 14.37
CA GLU A 229 3.39 11.68 13.32
C GLU A 229 3.23 10.83 12.06
N ILE A 230 2.95 11.47 10.92
CA ILE A 230 2.80 10.82 9.62
C ILE A 230 3.81 11.43 8.67
N THR A 231 4.67 10.59 8.10
CA THR A 231 5.64 10.96 7.07
C THR A 231 5.52 10.00 5.89
N GLY A 232 6.11 10.38 4.76
CA GLY A 232 6.17 9.49 3.60
C GLY A 232 5.81 10.17 2.30
N PHE A 233 5.14 9.45 1.42
CA PHE A 233 4.88 9.88 0.05
C PHE A 233 3.50 9.43 -0.41
N THR A 234 2.88 10.26 -1.28
CA THR A 234 1.61 9.93 -1.94
C THR A 234 1.64 10.40 -3.40
N SER A 235 0.81 9.83 -4.27
CA SER A 235 0.72 10.22 -5.68
C SER A 235 0.43 11.71 -5.84
N LYS A 236 1.04 12.36 -6.83
CA LYS A 236 0.58 13.68 -7.29
C LYS A 236 -0.82 13.60 -7.89
N PRO A 237 -1.57 14.71 -7.94
CA PRO A 237 -2.83 14.78 -8.68
C PRO A 237 -2.66 14.25 -10.11
N GLY A 238 -3.65 13.48 -10.58
CA GLY A 238 -3.61 12.88 -11.93
C GLY A 238 -2.89 11.53 -12.01
N LEU A 239 -2.11 11.11 -11.02
CA LEU A 239 -1.50 9.78 -10.98
C LEU A 239 -2.41 8.79 -10.22
N GLY A 240 -3.22 8.04 -10.96
CA GLY A 240 -4.04 6.95 -10.44
C GLY A 240 -3.62 5.60 -11.00
N LEU A 241 -3.63 4.57 -10.18
CA LEU A 241 -3.30 3.19 -10.54
C LEU A 241 -4.56 2.33 -10.62
N SER A 242 -4.57 1.33 -11.51
CA SER A 242 -5.69 0.39 -11.65
C SER A 242 -5.83 -0.60 -10.49
N ASN A 243 -4.85 -0.68 -9.59
CA ASN A 243 -4.84 -1.60 -8.45
C ASN A 243 -4.20 -0.96 -7.21
N LYS A 244 -4.35 -1.65 -6.07
CA LYS A 244 -3.88 -1.20 -4.76
C LYS A 244 -2.47 -1.73 -4.37
N ASN A 245 -1.72 -2.32 -5.30
CA ASN A 245 -0.47 -3.00 -4.97
C ASN A 245 0.64 -2.05 -4.48
N GLN A 246 0.52 -0.77 -4.77
CA GLN A 246 1.47 0.26 -4.34
C GLN A 246 0.90 1.15 -3.23
N GLN A 247 0.11 0.56 -2.35
CA GLN A 247 -0.40 1.18 -1.13
C GLN A 247 0.27 0.51 0.07
N HIS A 248 1.14 1.26 0.74
CA HIS A 248 1.92 0.77 1.88
C HIS A 248 1.66 1.64 3.10
N LEU A 249 1.19 1.01 4.17
CA LEU A 249 1.05 1.61 5.50
C LEU A 249 2.05 0.95 6.44
N LEU A 250 2.83 1.76 7.11
CA LEU A 250 3.82 1.33 8.11
C LEU A 250 3.49 1.99 9.44
N LEU A 251 3.30 1.20 10.47
CA LEU A 251 3.04 1.64 11.84
C LEU A 251 4.24 1.30 12.71
N ASN A 252 4.95 2.32 13.21
CA ASN A 252 6.17 2.16 13.99
C ASN A 252 7.18 1.23 13.29
N GLY A 253 7.38 1.39 11.96
CA GLY A 253 8.23 0.55 11.12
C GLY A 253 7.63 -0.78 10.66
N ARG A 254 6.50 -1.20 11.21
CA ARG A 254 5.82 -2.46 10.86
C ARG A 254 4.76 -2.24 9.79
N ARG A 255 4.79 -3.04 8.74
CA ARG A 255 3.74 -3.03 7.71
C ARG A 255 2.39 -3.46 8.31
N ILE A 256 1.35 -2.68 8.02
CA ILE A 256 -0.03 -2.98 8.38
C ILE A 256 -0.95 -2.96 7.16
N GLU A 257 -2.10 -3.61 7.26
CA GLU A 257 -3.20 -3.55 6.29
C GLU A 257 -4.45 -2.99 6.98
N ASP A 258 -4.76 -1.73 6.78
CA ASP A 258 -5.99 -1.10 7.25
C ASP A 258 -6.70 -0.45 6.07
N HIS A 259 -7.85 -1.04 5.70
CA HIS A 259 -8.67 -0.55 4.59
C HIS A 259 -9.29 0.82 4.86
N ARG A 260 -9.51 1.18 6.13
CA ARG A 260 -10.08 2.48 6.52
C ARG A 260 -9.04 3.57 6.31
N LEU A 261 -7.79 3.34 6.71
CA LEU A 261 -6.71 4.30 6.48
C LEU A 261 -6.39 4.46 4.98
N ALA A 262 -6.39 3.37 4.21
CA ALA A 262 -6.27 3.44 2.75
C ALA A 262 -7.43 4.21 2.10
N TYR A 263 -8.65 4.07 2.65
CA TYR A 263 -9.81 4.84 2.23
C TYR A 263 -9.69 6.32 2.61
N ALA A 264 -9.13 6.66 3.78
CA ALA A 264 -8.88 8.04 4.19
C ALA A 264 -7.97 8.79 3.20
N VAL A 265 -6.90 8.13 2.75
CA VAL A 265 -6.04 8.67 1.68
C VAL A 265 -6.86 8.90 0.41
N ARG A 266 -7.63 7.89 -0.03
CA ARG A 266 -8.45 8.00 -1.23
C ARG A 266 -9.49 9.13 -1.14
N GLU A 267 -10.10 9.31 0.01
CA GLU A 267 -11.09 10.38 0.25
C GLU A 267 -10.46 11.77 0.07
N ALA A 268 -9.21 11.96 0.53
CA ALA A 268 -8.47 13.20 0.27
C ALA A 268 -8.32 13.48 -1.24
N TYR A 269 -8.07 12.45 -2.06
CA TYR A 269 -7.99 12.60 -3.52
C TYR A 269 -9.33 12.94 -4.16
N VAL A 270 -10.41 12.31 -3.73
CA VAL A 270 -11.76 12.61 -4.26
C VAL A 270 -12.13 14.06 -3.99
N GLN A 271 -11.73 14.59 -2.83
CA GLN A 271 -12.08 15.96 -2.44
C GLN A 271 -11.15 17.03 -3.02
N SER A 272 -9.85 16.71 -3.20
CA SER A 272 -8.84 17.72 -3.55
C SER A 272 -8.29 17.61 -4.98
N ALA A 273 -8.30 16.42 -5.57
CA ALA A 273 -7.58 16.15 -6.82
C ALA A 273 -8.42 15.49 -7.92
N GLY A 274 -9.69 15.20 -7.67
CA GLY A 274 -10.60 14.67 -8.69
C GLY A 274 -10.22 13.32 -9.28
N ILE A 275 -9.66 12.40 -8.46
CA ILE A 275 -9.28 11.05 -8.95
C ILE A 275 -10.51 10.28 -9.44
N GLU A 276 -10.41 9.61 -10.58
CA GLU A 276 -11.47 8.77 -11.11
C GLU A 276 -11.83 7.62 -10.16
N LYS A 277 -13.14 7.27 -10.10
CA LYS A 277 -13.68 6.31 -9.12
C LYS A 277 -13.04 4.92 -9.16
N HIS A 278 -12.49 4.49 -10.30
CA HIS A 278 -11.87 3.18 -10.48
C HIS A 278 -10.34 3.18 -10.26
N LEU A 279 -9.73 4.36 -10.05
CA LEU A 279 -8.30 4.49 -9.81
C LEU A 279 -7.98 4.60 -8.32
N PHE A 280 -6.76 4.21 -7.98
CA PHE A 280 -6.23 4.21 -6.62
C PHE A 280 -4.94 5.00 -6.54
N PRO A 281 -4.77 5.87 -5.54
CA PRO A 281 -3.49 6.54 -5.32
C PRO A 281 -2.42 5.50 -4.89
N ALA A 282 -1.18 5.69 -5.33
CA ALA A 282 -0.03 5.05 -4.71
C ALA A 282 0.39 5.85 -3.48
N PHE A 283 0.81 5.18 -2.44
CA PHE A 283 1.37 5.83 -1.26
C PHE A 283 2.25 4.90 -0.43
N VAL A 284 3.20 5.50 0.27
CA VAL A 284 3.98 4.90 1.35
C VAL A 284 3.85 5.85 2.53
N LEU A 285 3.13 5.47 3.57
CA LEU A 285 2.91 6.30 4.75
C LEU A 285 3.47 5.60 6.00
N HIS A 286 4.37 6.29 6.69
CA HIS A 286 4.92 5.90 7.97
C HIS A 286 4.12 6.62 9.07
N LEU A 287 3.42 5.85 9.88
CA LEU A 287 2.68 6.31 11.05
C LEU A 287 3.51 6.00 12.30
N LYS A 288 3.88 7.02 13.05
CA LYS A 288 4.55 6.89 14.33
C LYS A 288 3.59 7.32 15.43
N ILE A 289 3.24 6.39 16.30
CA ILE A 289 2.26 6.56 17.37
C ILE A 289 2.77 5.88 18.64
N ASP A 290 2.39 6.40 19.80
CA ASP A 290 2.75 5.75 21.08
C ASP A 290 2.21 4.30 21.10
N PRO A 291 3.05 3.29 21.37
CA PRO A 291 2.62 1.90 21.46
C PRO A 291 1.43 1.65 22.39
N ILE A 292 1.26 2.44 23.45
CA ILE A 292 0.13 2.35 24.39
C ILE A 292 -1.23 2.64 23.70
N LEU A 293 -1.22 3.44 22.63
CA LEU A 293 -2.41 3.82 21.88
C LEU A 293 -2.78 2.84 20.76
N VAL A 294 -2.02 1.73 20.63
CA VAL A 294 -2.22 0.76 19.55
C VAL A 294 -2.14 -0.68 20.08
N ASP A 295 -3.16 -1.46 19.83
CA ASP A 295 -3.10 -2.91 20.00
C ASP A 295 -2.73 -3.57 18.65
N VAL A 296 -1.53 -4.12 18.58
CA VAL A 296 -0.99 -4.85 17.42
C VAL A 296 -1.22 -6.36 17.53
N ASN A 297 -1.74 -6.86 18.65
CA ASN A 297 -1.97 -8.28 18.89
C ASN A 297 -3.40 -8.73 18.58
N VAL A 298 -4.00 -8.18 17.55
CA VAL A 298 -5.40 -8.46 17.17
C VAL A 298 -5.54 -9.73 16.34
N HIS A 299 -4.56 -10.01 15.46
CA HIS A 299 -4.59 -11.14 14.53
C HIS A 299 -3.22 -11.85 14.52
N PRO A 300 -3.15 -13.20 14.36
CA PRO A 300 -1.89 -13.93 14.30
C PRO A 300 -0.87 -13.36 13.31
N ARG A 301 -1.34 -12.86 12.16
CA ARG A 301 -0.48 -12.22 11.13
C ARG A 301 0.00 -10.82 11.49
N LYS A 302 -0.50 -10.19 12.57
CA LYS A 302 -0.14 -8.83 13.02
C LYS A 302 -0.29 -7.76 11.93
N LEU A 303 -1.12 -7.99 10.91
CA LEU A 303 -1.39 -7.03 9.84
C LEU A 303 -2.54 -6.10 10.19
N GLU A 304 -3.45 -6.53 11.07
CA GLU A 304 -4.57 -5.75 11.57
C GLU A 304 -4.20 -5.17 12.93
N VAL A 305 -4.55 -3.91 13.13
CA VAL A 305 -4.28 -3.18 14.36
C VAL A 305 -5.56 -2.52 14.86
N LYS A 306 -5.67 -2.34 16.18
CA LYS A 306 -6.72 -1.54 16.79
C LYS A 306 -6.09 -0.30 17.40
N PHE A 307 -6.59 0.87 17.00
CA PHE A 307 -6.21 2.15 17.59
C PHE A 307 -7.15 2.48 18.75
N ALA A 308 -6.62 3.10 19.79
CA ALA A 308 -7.43 3.61 20.90
C ALA A 308 -8.45 4.64 20.40
N GLU A 309 -8.00 5.55 19.50
CA GLU A 309 -8.82 6.61 18.88
C GLU A 309 -8.81 6.47 17.34
N PRO A 310 -9.61 5.52 16.76
CA PRO A 310 -9.59 5.25 15.33
C PRO A 310 -10.00 6.46 14.48
N GLY A 311 -10.91 7.31 15.00
CA GLY A 311 -11.38 8.52 14.30
C GLY A 311 -10.30 9.59 14.17
N GLU A 312 -9.47 9.78 15.19
CA GLU A 312 -8.34 10.71 15.17
C GLU A 312 -7.29 10.27 14.14
N VAL A 313 -6.95 8.97 14.14
CA VAL A 313 -5.96 8.42 13.19
C VAL A 313 -6.46 8.54 11.75
N PHE A 314 -7.73 8.20 11.50
CA PHE A 314 -8.36 8.34 10.18
C PHE A 314 -8.35 9.81 9.71
N GLY A 315 -8.79 10.74 10.57
CA GLY A 315 -8.82 12.17 10.27
C GLY A 315 -7.42 12.73 9.99
N SER A 316 -6.42 12.30 10.76
CA SER A 316 -5.02 12.70 10.60
C SER A 316 -4.43 12.21 9.28
N VAL A 317 -4.66 10.96 8.89
CA VAL A 317 -4.21 10.40 7.60
C VAL A 317 -4.85 11.13 6.43
N LYS A 318 -6.16 11.41 6.51
CA LYS A 318 -6.86 12.19 5.50
C LYS A 318 -6.28 13.61 5.38
N MET A 319 -6.08 14.28 6.51
CA MET A 319 -5.53 15.64 6.55
C MET A 319 -4.09 15.68 6.01
N ALA A 320 -3.26 14.68 6.34
CA ALA A 320 -1.90 14.55 5.85
C ALA A 320 -1.87 14.47 4.31
N ALA A 321 -2.70 13.60 3.73
CA ALA A 321 -2.84 13.47 2.28
C ALA A 321 -3.38 14.74 1.62
N THR A 322 -4.41 15.37 2.19
CA THR A 322 -4.98 16.63 1.69
C THR A 322 -3.93 17.73 1.62
N ARG A 323 -3.17 17.97 2.71
CA ARG A 323 -2.11 18.99 2.75
C ARG A 323 -0.99 18.72 1.74
N ALA A 324 -0.63 17.45 1.53
CA ALA A 324 0.37 17.09 0.52
C ALA A 324 -0.11 17.42 -0.90
N LEU A 325 -1.38 17.16 -1.21
CA LEU A 325 -1.99 17.46 -2.51
C LEU A 325 -2.12 18.98 -2.74
N GLU A 326 -2.50 19.74 -1.73
CA GLU A 326 -2.58 21.20 -1.79
C GLU A 326 -1.22 21.82 -2.13
N LYS A 327 -0.15 21.41 -1.43
CA LYS A 327 1.22 21.89 -1.71
C LYS A 327 1.63 21.71 -3.18
N VAL A 328 1.26 20.59 -3.80
CA VAL A 328 1.59 20.29 -5.20
C VAL A 328 0.73 21.09 -6.17
N SER A 329 -0.56 21.27 -5.87
CA SER A 329 -1.48 22.02 -6.72
C SER A 329 -1.06 23.49 -6.87
N TYR A 330 -0.49 24.08 -5.84
CA TYR A 330 0.06 25.45 -5.88
C TYR A 330 1.44 25.56 -6.54
N ALA A 331 2.16 24.45 -6.70
CA ALA A 331 3.57 24.45 -7.15
C ALA A 331 3.76 24.14 -8.65
N SER A 332 2.70 23.87 -9.41
CA SER A 332 2.81 23.50 -10.83
C SER A 332 2.45 24.68 -11.75
N PRO A 333 3.42 25.51 -12.18
CA PRO A 333 3.21 26.35 -13.34
C PRO A 333 3.05 25.44 -14.56
N ILE A 334 2.00 25.66 -15.34
CA ILE A 334 1.85 25.02 -16.65
C ILE A 334 3.02 25.48 -17.52
N HIS A 335 4.02 24.65 -17.73
CA HIS A 335 5.07 24.90 -18.71
C HIS A 335 4.41 24.82 -20.08
N SER A 336 4.04 25.98 -20.65
CA SER A 336 3.79 26.09 -22.08
C SER A 336 5.13 25.87 -22.78
N ASN A 337 5.30 24.72 -23.42
CA ASN A 337 6.33 24.58 -24.46
C ASN A 337 6.03 25.61 -25.55
N GLN A 338 6.66 26.76 -25.47
CA GLN A 338 6.74 27.68 -26.57
C GLN A 338 7.68 27.05 -27.63
N THR A 339 7.14 26.26 -28.51
CA THR A 339 7.68 26.12 -29.85
C THR A 339 7.44 27.45 -30.53
N SER A 340 8.50 28.25 -30.61
CA SER A 340 8.53 29.48 -31.41
C SER A 340 8.44 29.11 -32.90
N ASN A 341 7.22 29.00 -33.40
CA ASN A 341 6.96 29.10 -34.83
C ASN A 341 6.67 30.55 -35.15
N SER A 342 7.69 31.20 -35.71
CA SER A 342 7.56 32.50 -36.35
C SER A 342 6.66 32.37 -37.58
N PHE A 343 5.39 32.77 -37.47
CA PHE A 343 4.52 32.98 -38.62
C PHE A 343 4.67 34.41 -39.10
N GLY A 344 5.36 34.58 -40.24
CA GLY A 344 5.24 35.79 -41.06
C GLY A 344 3.87 35.89 -41.71
N PRO A 345 3.37 37.10 -42.01
CA PRO A 345 2.06 37.27 -42.58
C PRO A 345 2.05 36.90 -44.07
N SER A 346 1.41 35.80 -44.44
CA SER A 346 1.07 35.50 -45.82
C SER A 346 -0.44 35.53 -45.99
N THR A 347 -0.90 36.42 -46.87
CA THR A 347 -2.25 36.58 -47.36
C THR A 347 -2.77 35.33 -48.07
N PRO A 348 -3.98 34.84 -47.83
CA PRO A 348 -4.51 33.70 -48.56
C PRO A 348 -5.20 34.16 -49.84
N SER A 349 -4.76 33.66 -51.01
CA SER A 349 -5.51 33.67 -52.26
C SER A 349 -6.46 32.47 -52.31
N PHE A 350 -7.75 32.72 -52.47
CA PHE A 350 -8.77 31.71 -52.74
C PHE A 350 -8.66 31.18 -54.16
N GLN A 351 -8.48 29.88 -54.35
CA GLN A 351 -8.91 29.17 -55.57
C GLN A 351 -9.78 27.99 -55.15
N SER A 352 -11.02 28.05 -55.63
CA SER A 352 -12.02 27.01 -55.55
C SER A 352 -11.70 25.85 -56.48
N ASN A 353 -11.70 24.59 -55.99
CA ASN A 353 -12.03 23.44 -56.82
C ASN A 353 -12.78 22.40 -55.98
N ALA A 354 -13.96 22.12 -56.45
CA ALA A 354 -14.92 21.18 -55.91
C ALA A 354 -14.52 19.74 -56.23
N ALA A 355 -14.55 18.83 -55.24
CA ALA A 355 -14.89 17.43 -55.47
C ALA A 355 -15.43 16.83 -54.17
N ARG A 356 -16.68 16.44 -54.17
CA ARG A 356 -17.37 15.64 -53.14
C ARG A 356 -16.97 14.18 -53.25
N PRO A 357 -16.66 13.50 -52.17
CA PRO A 357 -16.75 12.06 -52.15
C PRO A 357 -18.12 11.61 -51.60
N THR A 358 -18.76 10.75 -52.36
CA THR A 358 -19.97 9.98 -52.06
C THR A 358 -19.68 8.85 -51.07
N TYR A 359 -20.50 8.73 -50.04
CA TYR A 359 -20.54 7.56 -49.15
C TYR A 359 -21.64 6.59 -49.61
N PRO A 360 -21.37 5.26 -49.58
CA PRO A 360 -22.44 4.27 -49.87
C PRO A 360 -23.32 4.04 -48.63
N GLN A 361 -24.60 4.07 -48.84
CA GLN A 361 -25.63 3.58 -47.91
C GLN A 361 -25.57 2.07 -47.79
N VAL A 362 -25.59 1.59 -46.55
CA VAL A 362 -25.89 0.16 -46.28
C VAL A 362 -27.25 0.09 -45.62
N GLN A 363 -28.08 -0.71 -46.26
CA GLN A 363 -29.50 -0.98 -45.91
C GLN A 363 -29.60 -1.77 -44.62
N ALA A 364 -30.66 -1.47 -43.88
CA ALA A 364 -31.11 -2.24 -42.70
C ALA A 364 -31.69 -3.59 -43.14
N GLY A 365 -31.27 -4.63 -42.45
CA GLY A 365 -31.90 -5.96 -42.49
C GLY A 365 -32.43 -6.33 -41.11
N ASN A 366 -33.78 -6.42 -41.01
CA ASN A 366 -34.50 -7.02 -39.88
C ASN A 366 -34.22 -8.53 -39.79
N HIS A 367 -34.09 -9.05 -38.58
CA HIS A 367 -34.70 -10.25 -38.01
C HIS A 367 -33.89 -10.74 -36.80
N PHE A 368 -34.39 -10.80 -35.62
CA PHE A 368 -35.09 -11.93 -35.01
C PHE A 368 -35.51 -11.60 -33.55
N ASN A 369 -36.78 -11.77 -33.32
CA ASN A 369 -37.43 -11.86 -32.00
C ASN A 369 -37.10 -13.19 -31.31
N GLN A 370 -36.90 -13.24 -29.97
CA GLN A 370 -37.84 -13.88 -29.04
C GLN A 370 -37.23 -14.14 -27.66
N ARG A 371 -37.98 -13.66 -26.63
CA ARG A 371 -38.24 -14.26 -25.30
C ARG A 371 -37.07 -14.36 -24.31
N LEU A 372 -37.19 -13.79 -23.12
CA LEU A 372 -38.11 -14.15 -22.04
C LEU A 372 -38.20 -13.00 -20.99
N ALA A 373 -39.41 -12.81 -20.52
CA ALA A 373 -39.78 -11.88 -19.47
C ALA A 373 -39.44 -12.43 -18.08
N SER A 374 -39.02 -11.54 -17.17
CA SER A 374 -39.41 -11.63 -15.78
C SER A 374 -39.40 -10.23 -15.17
N THR A 375 -40.55 -9.88 -14.74
CA THR A 375 -41.02 -8.68 -14.05
C THR A 375 -40.35 -8.51 -12.68
N THR A 376 -39.80 -7.32 -12.43
CA THR A 376 -39.81 -6.76 -11.08
C THR A 376 -40.03 -5.26 -11.17
N THR A 377 -41.17 -4.83 -10.68
CA THR A 377 -41.68 -3.46 -10.63
C THR A 377 -40.87 -2.63 -9.63
N LEU A 378 -40.36 -1.48 -10.07
CA LEU A 378 -39.92 -0.37 -9.23
C LEU A 378 -40.94 0.77 -9.32
N PRO A 379 -41.21 1.49 -8.23
CA PRO A 379 -42.25 2.51 -8.18
C PRO A 379 -41.81 3.80 -8.90
N SER A 380 -42.75 4.32 -9.67
CA SER A 380 -42.69 5.59 -10.38
C SER A 380 -42.69 6.78 -9.42
N PHE A 381 -41.66 7.63 -9.51
CA PHE A 381 -41.75 8.98 -8.94
C PHE A 381 -42.29 9.96 -9.99
N THR A 382 -43.36 10.62 -9.60
CA THR A 382 -44.16 11.59 -10.32
C THR A 382 -43.32 12.82 -10.71
N LYS A 383 -43.53 13.25 -11.96
CA LYS A 383 -43.09 14.55 -12.52
C LYS A 383 -43.56 15.70 -11.64
N ARG A 384 -42.62 16.55 -11.26
CA ARG A 384 -42.96 17.87 -10.70
C ARG A 384 -42.48 18.96 -11.65
N ASN A 385 -43.45 19.75 -12.08
CA ASN A 385 -43.48 20.96 -12.86
C ASN A 385 -42.17 21.68 -13.15
N GLN A 386 -41.91 21.82 -14.45
CA GLN A 386 -41.10 22.87 -15.06
C GLN A 386 -41.89 24.18 -15.04
N ASN A 387 -41.41 25.18 -14.32
CA ASN A 387 -41.58 26.62 -14.65
C ASN A 387 -40.53 27.39 -13.82
N TYR A 388 -39.32 27.50 -14.38
CA TYR A 388 -38.35 28.47 -13.90
C TYR A 388 -37.88 29.27 -15.13
N LYS A 389 -38.31 30.53 -15.20
CA LYS A 389 -37.72 31.51 -16.09
C LYS A 389 -36.40 31.97 -15.49
N PRO A 390 -35.31 32.02 -16.23
CA PRO A 390 -34.08 32.64 -15.72
C PRO A 390 -34.26 34.18 -15.77
N GLU A 391 -34.25 34.77 -14.58
CA GLU A 391 -34.01 36.21 -14.47
C GLU A 391 -32.53 36.49 -14.74
N ASN A 392 -32.29 37.44 -15.64
CA ASN A 392 -30.98 38.02 -15.92
C ASN A 392 -30.45 38.73 -14.67
N ILE A 393 -29.59 38.09 -13.91
CA ILE A 393 -28.83 38.76 -12.87
C ILE A 393 -27.59 39.35 -13.52
N VAL A 394 -27.61 40.68 -13.68
CA VAL A 394 -26.42 41.47 -13.99
C VAL A 394 -25.49 41.38 -12.77
N PRO A 395 -24.24 40.96 -12.89
CA PRO A 395 -23.34 40.91 -11.74
C PRO A 395 -23.01 42.34 -11.32
N ASN A 396 -23.33 42.65 -10.07
CA ASN A 396 -22.85 43.84 -9.39
C ASN A 396 -21.32 43.69 -9.22
N GLN A 397 -20.56 44.68 -9.70
CA GLN A 397 -19.12 44.75 -9.53
C GLN A 397 -18.81 45.14 -8.07
N ASP A 398 -18.88 44.19 -7.15
CA ASP A 398 -18.27 44.34 -5.81
C ASP A 398 -17.02 43.53 -5.76
N SER A 399 -15.90 44.24 -5.67
CA SER A 399 -14.52 43.79 -5.59
C SER A 399 -14.31 42.79 -4.44
N PHE A 400 -13.97 41.57 -4.78
CA PHE A 400 -13.36 40.63 -3.81
C PHE A 400 -11.91 41.04 -3.58
N THR A 401 -11.62 41.59 -2.42
CA THR A 401 -10.25 41.79 -1.92
C THR A 401 -9.72 40.46 -1.43
N ALA A 402 -9.00 39.73 -2.30
CA ALA A 402 -8.12 38.64 -1.89
C ALA A 402 -6.75 39.25 -1.52
N THR A 403 -6.33 39.05 -0.29
CA THR A 403 -5.00 39.40 0.21
C THR A 403 -3.98 38.41 -0.34
N SER A 404 -3.36 38.72 -1.47
CA SER A 404 -1.99 38.42 -1.94
C SER A 404 -1.85 38.77 -3.43
N ASP A 405 -0.80 39.45 -3.77
CA ASP A 405 -0.46 40.18 -5.00
C ASP A 405 -0.47 39.39 -6.31
N SER A 406 -1.67 39.03 -6.83
CA SER A 406 -1.84 38.74 -8.25
C SER A 406 -3.33 38.83 -8.60
N GLU A 407 -3.73 39.93 -9.23
CA GLU A 407 -5.08 40.10 -9.78
C GLU A 407 -5.38 38.99 -10.80
N ILE A 408 -6.34 38.11 -10.46
CA ILE A 408 -6.88 37.14 -11.42
C ILE A 408 -7.91 37.84 -12.30
N ARG A 409 -7.64 37.95 -13.60
CA ARG A 409 -8.54 38.54 -14.59
C ARG A 409 -9.39 37.44 -15.23
N LEU A 410 -10.71 37.57 -15.17
CA LEU A 410 -11.63 36.72 -15.89
C LEU A 410 -11.52 36.94 -17.38
N ILE A 411 -11.27 35.89 -18.17
CA ILE A 411 -11.23 35.94 -19.65
C ILE A 411 -12.59 35.63 -20.24
N GLY A 412 -13.29 34.61 -19.73
CA GLY A 412 -14.57 34.14 -20.25
C GLY A 412 -14.93 32.73 -19.84
N GLN A 413 -15.85 32.14 -20.60
CA GLN A 413 -16.33 30.78 -20.42
C GLN A 413 -16.05 29.93 -21.65
N ALA A 414 -15.57 28.70 -21.45
CA ALA A 414 -15.32 27.72 -22.50
C ALA A 414 -16.26 26.51 -22.34
N ASP A 415 -16.88 26.08 -23.44
CA ASP A 415 -17.78 24.91 -23.56
C ASP A 415 -18.92 24.86 -22.53
N ASN A 416 -19.39 26.00 -22.05
CA ASN A 416 -20.38 26.12 -20.97
C ASN A 416 -20.05 25.31 -19.70
N LYS A 417 -18.80 24.89 -19.54
CA LYS A 417 -18.32 24.08 -18.42
C LYS A 417 -17.20 24.75 -17.65
N TYR A 418 -16.33 25.49 -18.33
CA TYR A 418 -15.13 26.04 -17.73
C TYR A 418 -15.16 27.56 -17.71
N ILE A 419 -14.85 28.13 -16.54
CA ILE A 419 -14.50 29.53 -16.39
C ILE A 419 -13.01 29.66 -16.69
N VAL A 420 -12.63 30.56 -17.59
CA VAL A 420 -11.27 30.84 -17.99
C VAL A 420 -10.82 32.14 -17.37
N ALA A 421 -9.75 32.15 -16.63
CA ALA A 421 -9.15 33.30 -15.99
C ALA A 421 -7.62 33.33 -16.20
N GLN A 422 -7.03 34.52 -16.08
CA GLN A 422 -5.60 34.73 -16.29
C GLN A 422 -5.01 35.61 -15.18
N ASN A 423 -3.78 35.32 -14.81
CA ASN A 423 -2.91 36.21 -14.06
C ASN A 423 -1.50 36.25 -14.68
N GLU A 424 -0.54 36.88 -14.02
CA GLU A 424 0.85 36.94 -14.48
C GLU A 424 1.52 35.56 -14.56
N SER A 425 1.04 34.57 -13.83
CA SER A 425 1.59 33.22 -13.78
C SER A 425 1.01 32.28 -14.83
N GLY A 426 -0.12 32.63 -15.51
CA GLY A 426 -0.71 31.81 -16.56
C GLY A 426 -2.22 31.92 -16.74
N ILE A 427 -2.77 30.98 -17.54
CA ILE A 427 -4.21 30.85 -17.79
C ILE A 427 -4.75 29.68 -16.95
N TYR A 428 -5.89 29.91 -16.29
CA TYR A 428 -6.55 28.96 -15.40
C TYR A 428 -7.91 28.57 -15.98
N PHE A 429 -8.21 27.27 -15.91
CA PHE A 429 -9.50 26.71 -16.26
C PHE A 429 -10.16 26.18 -15.00
N PHE A 430 -11.28 26.76 -14.60
CA PHE A 430 -12.06 26.32 -13.46
C PHE A 430 -13.31 25.58 -13.95
N ASP A 431 -13.49 24.33 -13.52
CA ASP A 431 -14.75 23.63 -13.72
C ASP A 431 -15.86 24.37 -12.95
N GLN A 432 -16.85 24.88 -13.68
CA GLN A 432 -17.92 25.71 -13.12
C GLN A 432 -18.76 24.93 -12.10
N HIS A 433 -18.97 23.65 -12.32
CA HIS A 433 -19.75 22.81 -11.44
C HIS A 433 -18.99 22.55 -10.12
N ALA A 434 -17.72 22.16 -10.23
CA ALA A 434 -16.85 21.94 -9.07
C ALA A 434 -16.65 23.23 -8.25
N LEU A 435 -16.49 24.38 -8.90
CA LEU A 435 -16.36 25.68 -8.24
C LEU A 435 -17.63 26.03 -7.44
N HIS A 436 -18.81 25.81 -8.04
CA HIS A 436 -20.10 26.07 -7.39
C HIS A 436 -20.38 25.12 -6.22
N GLU A 437 -20.03 23.84 -6.37
CA GLU A 437 -20.12 22.86 -5.27
C GLU A 437 -19.19 23.25 -4.12
N ARG A 438 -17.96 23.65 -4.42
CA ARG A 438 -16.98 24.10 -3.41
C ARG A 438 -17.46 25.34 -2.68
N GLN A 439 -17.96 26.35 -3.39
CA GLN A 439 -18.49 27.57 -2.79
C GLN A 439 -19.68 27.26 -1.86
N ARG A 440 -20.60 26.39 -2.29
CA ARG A 440 -21.73 25.94 -1.44
C ARG A 440 -21.25 25.23 -0.20
N PHE A 441 -20.27 24.34 -0.35
CA PHE A 441 -19.70 23.63 0.77
C PHE A 441 -19.06 24.60 1.80
N GLU A 442 -18.33 25.60 1.35
CA GLU A 442 -17.70 26.58 2.23
C GLU A 442 -18.72 27.44 2.97
N ILE A 443 -19.79 27.85 2.29
CA ILE A 443 -20.91 28.57 2.94
C ILE A 443 -21.55 27.69 4.01
N PHE A 444 -21.93 26.46 3.68
CA PHE A 444 -22.50 25.52 4.63
C PHE A 444 -21.57 25.25 5.81
N TRP A 445 -20.28 25.13 5.54
CA TRP A 445 -19.27 24.89 6.58
C TRP A 445 -19.10 26.07 7.53
N GLN A 446 -19.17 27.29 7.01
CA GLN A 446 -19.16 28.51 7.83
C GLN A 446 -20.45 28.63 8.68
N GLU A 447 -21.62 28.36 8.08
CA GLU A 447 -22.91 28.35 8.79
C GLU A 447 -22.93 27.26 9.89
N TYR A 448 -22.40 26.08 9.60
CA TYR A 448 -22.24 25.01 10.58
C TYR A 448 -21.36 25.43 11.76
N LYS A 449 -20.18 26.00 11.49
CA LYS A 449 -19.28 26.51 12.52
C LYS A 449 -19.90 27.65 13.34
N ALA A 450 -20.74 28.45 12.73
CA ALA A 450 -21.43 29.55 13.40
C ALA A 450 -22.70 29.10 14.16
N ALA A 451 -23.00 27.79 14.21
CA ALA A 451 -24.22 27.19 14.78
C ALA A 451 -25.54 27.83 14.26
N ARG A 452 -25.54 28.27 13.00
CA ARG A 452 -26.69 28.94 12.36
C ARG A 452 -27.53 28.04 11.45
N LEU A 453 -27.21 26.73 11.37
CA LEU A 453 -28.02 25.77 10.62
C LEU A 453 -29.31 25.47 11.39
N THR A 454 -30.43 26.02 10.91
CA THR A 454 -31.76 25.57 11.27
C THR A 454 -32.10 24.33 10.45
N THR A 455 -32.29 23.18 11.09
CA THR A 455 -32.86 21.98 10.47
C THR A 455 -34.29 22.28 10.03
N GLN A 456 -34.57 22.17 8.73
CA GLN A 456 -35.92 22.05 8.20
C GLN A 456 -36.34 20.57 8.19
#